data_25882eef80909649a844dc1dc644e6c4
#
_entry.id   25882eef80909649a844dc1dc644e6c4
#
_cell.length_a   1.000
_cell.length_b   1.000
_cell.length_c   1.000
_cell.angle_alpha   90.00
_cell.angle_beta   90.00
_cell.angle_gamma   90.00
#
_symmetry.space_group_name_H-M   'P 1'
#
loop_
_entity.id
_entity.type
_entity.pdbx_description
1 polymer ?
#
loop_
_entity_poly.entity_id
_entity_poly.type
_entity_poly.pdbx_seq_one_letter_code
_entity_poly.pdbx_strand_id
1 'polypeptide(L)'
;VDEVHRFSKSQQDAFLPHVESGLFIFVGATTENPSFEVVNALLSRATVYQLEGLSKEETGELIDRAMTREFSELTLNPEARGILIELADGDARRCLNALDVCCTMARERRIGTIDAAFLRKTTPATLRRFDKGGDNFYDQISALHKSVRGSDPDAALYWLMRMLDGGCDPRYIARRLMRMSVEDIGLADPRAMDVAVNAAEIYERLGSPEGDLALGEAAVYLACAPKSNAIEVAMNELKDFIRSDGSRPVPMHLRNAPTKLMKDLGYKEGYRYAHDEPGAFAAGEIYLPEGLEGRRWYHPTDRGTEARIAEKLRGLAELNQAAWKAGKGRRRGQG
;
A
#
# COMPACT_ATOMS: atom_id res chain seq x y z
N VAL A 1 -5.98 24.75 5.26
CA VAL A 1 -4.73 23.98 5.31
C VAL A 1 -4.66 23.12 4.05
N ASP A 2 -3.68 23.40 3.20
CA ASP A 2 -3.42 22.59 2.01
C ASP A 2 -2.50 21.42 2.38
N GLU A 3 -2.67 20.28 1.66
CA GLU A 3 -1.89 19.05 1.88
C GLU A 3 -1.87 18.61 3.36
N VAL A 4 -3.05 18.57 4.00
CA VAL A 4 -3.20 18.28 5.44
C VAL A 4 -2.58 16.95 5.86
N HIS A 5 -2.47 15.97 4.94
CA HIS A 5 -1.82 14.69 5.16
C HIS A 5 -0.32 14.78 5.45
N ARG A 6 0.33 15.90 5.09
CA ARG A 6 1.76 16.13 5.39
C ARG A 6 2.02 16.53 6.84
N PHE A 7 0.99 16.92 7.57
CA PHE A 7 1.08 17.20 9.00
C PHE A 7 1.08 15.90 9.79
N SER A 8 1.99 15.78 10.76
CA SER A 8 1.97 14.67 11.70
C SER A 8 0.66 14.66 12.50
N LYS A 9 0.28 13.51 13.05
CA LYS A 9 -0.96 13.38 13.86
C LYS A 9 -0.99 14.38 15.01
N SER A 10 0.14 14.60 15.70
CA SER A 10 0.25 15.61 16.76
C SER A 10 0.08 17.04 16.27
N GLN A 11 0.53 17.36 15.04
CA GLN A 11 0.29 18.68 14.44
C GLN A 11 -1.17 18.85 14.03
N GLN A 12 -1.81 17.79 13.54
CA GLN A 12 -3.24 17.81 13.23
C GLN A 12 -4.07 17.96 14.52
N ASP A 13 -3.69 17.30 15.62
CA ASP A 13 -4.35 17.42 16.91
C ASP A 13 -4.28 18.85 17.48
N ALA A 14 -3.24 19.62 17.14
CA ALA A 14 -3.14 21.01 17.56
C ALA A 14 -4.25 21.93 17.02
N PHE A 15 -4.93 21.56 15.94
CA PHE A 15 -6.09 22.30 15.43
C PHE A 15 -7.36 22.08 16.27
N LEU A 16 -7.48 20.94 16.98
CA LEU A 16 -8.70 20.53 17.66
C LEU A 16 -9.24 21.55 18.67
N PRO A 17 -8.43 22.10 19.62
CA PRO A 17 -8.94 23.06 20.59
C PRO A 17 -9.55 24.31 19.94
N HIS A 18 -8.98 24.71 18.81
CA HIS A 18 -9.40 25.93 18.10
C HIS A 18 -10.64 25.69 17.24
N VAL A 19 -10.77 24.49 16.64
CA VAL A 19 -11.97 24.07 15.92
C VAL A 19 -13.13 23.87 16.91
N GLU A 20 -12.88 23.23 18.04
CA GLU A 20 -13.89 22.97 19.08
C GLU A 20 -14.40 24.26 19.73
N SER A 21 -13.52 25.23 19.95
CA SER A 21 -13.90 26.53 20.49
C SER A 21 -14.62 27.44 19.49
N GLY A 22 -14.67 27.04 18.21
CA GLY A 22 -15.24 27.86 17.13
C GLY A 22 -14.40 29.11 16.78
N LEU A 23 -13.13 29.12 17.18
CA LEU A 23 -12.23 30.26 16.89
C LEU A 23 -12.02 30.46 15.40
N PHE A 24 -11.99 29.37 14.61
CA PHE A 24 -11.93 29.42 13.17
C PHE A 24 -12.67 28.24 12.51
N ILE A 25 -13.01 28.42 11.25
CA ILE A 25 -13.51 27.34 10.39
C ILE A 25 -12.32 26.61 9.81
N PHE A 26 -12.21 25.30 10.07
CA PHE A 26 -11.16 24.47 9.49
C PHE A 26 -11.57 24.00 8.09
N VAL A 27 -10.71 24.29 7.11
CA VAL A 27 -10.81 23.76 5.76
C VAL A 27 -9.48 23.06 5.45
N GLY A 28 -9.50 21.74 5.37
CA GLY A 28 -8.35 20.91 5.01
C GLY A 28 -8.50 20.38 3.58
N ALA A 29 -7.44 20.50 2.78
CA ALA A 29 -7.35 19.86 1.47
C ALA A 29 -6.30 18.75 1.49
N THR A 30 -6.58 17.64 0.82
CA THR A 30 -5.66 16.51 0.67
C THR A 30 -5.90 15.79 -0.64
N THR A 31 -4.83 15.29 -1.24
CA THR A 31 -4.87 14.37 -2.39
C THR A 31 -4.93 12.91 -1.97
N GLU A 32 -4.82 12.63 -0.66
CA GLU A 32 -4.85 11.28 -0.09
C GLU A 32 -6.22 10.98 0.53
N ASN A 33 -6.51 9.70 0.75
CA ASN A 33 -7.77 9.31 1.37
C ASN A 33 -7.84 9.83 2.82
N PRO A 34 -8.76 10.76 3.14
CA PRO A 34 -8.81 11.39 4.44
C PRO A 34 -9.06 10.40 5.59
N SER A 35 -9.70 9.26 5.32
CA SER A 35 -9.95 8.24 6.36
C SER A 35 -8.68 7.56 6.89
N PHE A 36 -7.57 7.63 6.15
CA PHE A 36 -6.29 7.06 6.57
C PHE A 36 -5.32 8.14 7.08
N GLU A 37 -5.39 9.33 6.50
CA GLU A 37 -4.37 10.37 6.69
C GLU A 37 -4.78 11.45 7.68
N VAL A 38 -6.08 11.69 7.86
CA VAL A 38 -6.57 12.70 8.79
C VAL A 38 -7.00 12.04 10.11
N VAL A 39 -6.66 12.67 11.24
CA VAL A 39 -7.04 12.15 12.55
C VAL A 39 -8.56 12.11 12.72
N ASN A 40 -9.07 11.02 13.29
CA ASN A 40 -10.50 10.78 13.45
C ASN A 40 -11.22 11.93 14.20
N ALA A 41 -10.51 12.57 15.11
CA ALA A 41 -11.05 13.70 15.86
C ALA A 41 -11.37 14.92 14.99
N LEU A 42 -10.57 15.21 13.97
CA LEU A 42 -10.87 16.25 12.97
C LEU A 42 -11.95 15.78 11.99
N LEU A 43 -11.88 14.54 11.51
CA LEU A 43 -12.87 13.99 10.58
C LEU A 43 -14.29 14.00 11.18
N SER A 44 -14.43 13.71 12.47
CA SER A 44 -15.74 13.72 13.15
C SER A 44 -16.37 15.12 13.25
N ARG A 45 -15.58 16.17 13.01
CA ARG A 45 -15.99 17.58 13.10
C ARG A 45 -15.97 18.29 11.75
N ALA A 46 -15.68 17.57 10.68
CA ALA A 46 -15.61 18.10 9.33
C ALA A 46 -16.52 17.31 8.38
N THR A 47 -17.04 17.99 7.36
CA THR A 47 -17.71 17.32 6.26
C THR A 47 -16.71 17.08 5.15
N VAL A 48 -16.63 15.85 4.68
CA VAL A 48 -15.74 15.48 3.59
C VAL A 48 -16.46 15.74 2.25
N TYR A 49 -15.83 16.53 1.38
CA TYR A 49 -16.25 16.75 0.00
C TYR A 49 -15.18 16.15 -0.92
N GLN A 50 -15.60 15.25 -1.79
CA GLN A 50 -14.73 14.74 -2.84
C GLN A 50 -14.82 15.68 -4.04
N LEU A 51 -13.66 16.20 -4.49
CA LEU A 51 -13.56 17.01 -5.71
C LEU A 51 -13.23 16.08 -6.87
N GLU A 52 -14.00 16.19 -7.92
CA GLU A 52 -13.74 15.50 -9.19
C GLU A 52 -12.89 16.38 -10.13
N GLY A 53 -12.19 15.73 -11.06
CA GLY A 53 -11.50 16.45 -12.12
C GLY A 53 -12.51 17.23 -13.01
N LEU A 54 -12.05 18.31 -13.60
CA LEU A 54 -12.90 19.09 -14.53
C LEU A 54 -13.33 18.23 -15.73
N SER A 55 -14.58 18.32 -16.11
CA SER A 55 -15.08 17.74 -17.36
C SER A 55 -14.38 18.37 -18.58
N LYS A 56 -14.53 17.76 -19.76
CA LYS A 56 -14.00 18.32 -21.01
C LYS A 56 -14.63 19.68 -21.34
N GLU A 57 -15.89 19.84 -21.02
CA GLU A 57 -16.67 21.07 -21.20
C GLU A 57 -16.12 22.17 -20.28
N GLU A 58 -15.99 21.90 -18.99
CA GLU A 58 -15.45 22.84 -17.99
C GLU A 58 -13.99 23.22 -18.26
N THR A 59 -13.16 22.25 -18.68
CA THR A 59 -11.79 22.50 -19.12
C THR A 59 -11.77 23.41 -20.36
N GLY A 60 -12.69 23.20 -21.30
CA GLY A 60 -12.84 24.04 -22.45
C GLY A 60 -13.25 25.48 -22.10
N GLU A 61 -14.20 25.67 -21.20
CA GLU A 61 -14.58 26.98 -20.69
C GLU A 61 -13.40 27.68 -19.96
N LEU A 62 -12.60 26.94 -19.21
CA LEU A 62 -11.40 27.46 -18.55
C LEU A 62 -10.39 28.00 -19.56
N ILE A 63 -10.14 27.26 -20.66
CA ILE A 63 -9.26 27.68 -21.76
C ILE A 63 -9.82 28.98 -22.41
N ASP A 64 -11.11 29.00 -22.75
CA ASP A 64 -11.74 30.15 -23.40
C ASP A 64 -11.68 31.41 -22.53
N ARG A 65 -11.90 31.27 -21.23
CA ARG A 65 -11.73 32.35 -20.25
C ARG A 65 -10.30 32.86 -20.17
N ALA A 66 -9.31 31.97 -20.13
CA ALA A 66 -7.90 32.33 -20.09
C ALA A 66 -7.47 33.01 -21.38
N MET A 67 -7.87 32.52 -22.55
CA MET A 67 -7.61 33.14 -23.83
C MET A 67 -8.19 34.55 -23.90
N THR A 68 -9.43 34.73 -23.49
CA THR A 68 -10.10 36.04 -23.54
C THR A 68 -9.43 37.03 -22.58
N ARG A 69 -8.98 36.58 -21.40
CA ARG A 69 -8.51 37.48 -20.35
C ARG A 69 -7.03 37.83 -20.49
N GLU A 70 -6.19 36.86 -20.82
CA GLU A 70 -4.72 37.00 -20.77
C GLU A 70 -4.06 36.96 -22.16
N PHE A 71 -4.75 36.40 -23.18
CA PHE A 71 -4.20 36.15 -24.51
C PHE A 71 -5.13 36.57 -25.65
N SER A 72 -5.87 37.69 -25.48
CA SER A 72 -6.89 38.16 -26.40
C SER A 72 -6.39 38.46 -27.81
N GLU A 73 -5.08 38.69 -27.99
CA GLU A 73 -4.42 38.92 -29.27
C GLU A 73 -4.10 37.63 -30.05
N LEU A 74 -4.21 36.48 -29.40
CA LEU A 74 -3.94 35.18 -30.00
C LEU A 74 -5.24 34.42 -30.31
N THR A 75 -5.18 33.60 -31.31
CA THR A 75 -6.27 32.68 -31.66
C THR A 75 -5.85 31.24 -31.46
N LEU A 76 -6.65 30.47 -30.75
CA LEU A 76 -6.43 29.03 -30.56
C LEU A 76 -7.31 28.26 -31.55
N ASN A 77 -6.70 27.45 -32.42
CA ASN A 77 -7.42 26.60 -33.36
C ASN A 77 -8.26 25.56 -32.61
N PRO A 78 -9.46 25.18 -33.06
CA PRO A 78 -10.30 24.16 -32.43
C PRO A 78 -9.62 22.82 -32.20
N GLU A 79 -8.74 22.36 -33.11
CA GLU A 79 -7.98 21.14 -32.96
C GLU A 79 -6.94 21.27 -31.81
N ALA A 80 -6.23 22.40 -31.76
CA ALA A 80 -5.29 22.68 -30.69
C ALA A 80 -5.99 22.78 -29.31
N ARG A 81 -7.19 23.40 -29.30
CA ARG A 81 -8.04 23.44 -28.09
C ARG A 81 -8.43 22.04 -27.62
N GLY A 82 -8.83 21.14 -28.53
CA GLY A 82 -9.15 19.77 -28.22
C GLY A 82 -7.96 19.01 -27.61
N ILE A 83 -6.75 19.21 -28.19
CA ILE A 83 -5.52 18.61 -27.66
C ILE A 83 -5.20 19.13 -26.24
N LEU A 84 -5.40 20.42 -25.96
CA LEU A 84 -5.19 20.96 -24.60
C LEU A 84 -6.16 20.36 -23.59
N ILE A 85 -7.43 20.18 -23.97
CA ILE A 85 -8.43 19.53 -23.11
C ILE A 85 -8.00 18.09 -22.77
N GLU A 86 -7.56 17.34 -23.77
CA GLU A 86 -7.07 15.97 -23.55
C GLU A 86 -5.78 15.91 -22.74
N LEU A 87 -4.87 16.87 -22.95
CA LEU A 87 -3.63 16.98 -22.18
C LEU A 87 -3.88 17.38 -20.71
N ALA A 88 -4.91 18.17 -20.47
CA ALA A 88 -5.29 18.62 -19.12
C ALA A 88 -5.80 17.46 -18.27
N ASP A 89 -6.56 16.53 -18.88
CA ASP A 89 -7.13 15.36 -18.20
C ASP A 89 -7.84 15.72 -16.88
N GLY A 90 -8.64 16.81 -16.93
CA GLY A 90 -9.38 17.32 -15.79
C GLY A 90 -8.61 18.22 -14.81
N ASP A 91 -7.29 18.42 -15.00
CA ASP A 91 -6.46 19.27 -14.14
C ASP A 91 -6.36 20.71 -14.69
N ALA A 92 -7.02 21.65 -13.99
CA ALA A 92 -7.02 23.06 -14.32
C ALA A 92 -5.62 23.70 -14.35
N ARG A 93 -4.75 23.37 -13.39
CA ARG A 93 -3.39 23.92 -13.30
C ARG A 93 -2.53 23.45 -14.46
N ARG A 94 -2.63 22.17 -14.79
CA ARG A 94 -1.94 21.55 -15.92
C ARG A 94 -2.40 22.16 -17.25
N CYS A 95 -3.69 22.37 -17.40
CA CYS A 95 -4.28 23.03 -18.55
C CYS A 95 -3.72 24.43 -18.74
N LEU A 96 -3.81 25.26 -17.70
CA LEU A 96 -3.36 26.66 -17.75
C LEU A 96 -1.85 26.78 -17.95
N ASN A 97 -1.03 25.92 -17.31
CA ASN A 97 0.42 25.91 -17.54
C ASN A 97 0.77 25.55 -19.00
N ALA A 98 0.10 24.56 -19.58
CA ALA A 98 0.32 24.21 -20.98
C ALA A 98 -0.09 25.34 -21.94
N LEU A 99 -1.22 25.95 -21.66
CA LEU A 99 -1.71 27.12 -22.43
C LEU A 99 -0.74 28.30 -22.33
N ASP A 100 -0.29 28.65 -21.12
CA ASP A 100 0.62 29.76 -20.87
C ASP A 100 1.95 29.60 -21.61
N VAL A 101 2.58 28.41 -21.50
CA VAL A 101 3.81 28.11 -22.23
C VAL A 101 3.62 28.26 -23.73
N CYS A 102 2.52 27.73 -24.26
CA CYS A 102 2.23 27.76 -25.69
C CYS A 102 1.97 29.20 -26.18
N CYS A 103 1.17 29.96 -25.45
CA CYS A 103 0.84 31.34 -25.78
C CYS A 103 2.08 32.27 -25.67
N THR A 104 2.91 32.10 -24.63
CA THR A 104 4.16 32.85 -24.47
C THR A 104 5.11 32.61 -25.65
N MET A 105 5.29 31.34 -26.06
CA MET A 105 6.11 31.01 -27.21
C MET A 105 5.51 31.55 -28.53
N ALA A 106 4.20 31.58 -28.65
CA ALA A 106 3.53 32.17 -29.82
C ALA A 106 3.78 33.69 -29.91
N ARG A 107 3.70 34.40 -28.78
CA ARG A 107 4.04 35.83 -28.68
C ARG A 107 5.49 36.10 -29.09
N GLU A 108 6.44 35.34 -28.54
CA GLU A 108 7.87 35.50 -28.87
C GLU A 108 8.14 35.30 -30.36
N ARG A 109 7.45 34.34 -30.99
CA ARG A 109 7.60 34.03 -32.41
C ARG A 109 6.70 34.83 -33.31
N ARG A 110 5.90 35.75 -32.76
CA ARG A 110 4.93 36.59 -33.49
C ARG A 110 3.92 35.77 -34.31
N ILE A 111 3.48 34.65 -33.74
CA ILE A 111 2.46 33.77 -34.33
C ILE A 111 1.12 34.18 -33.75
N GLY A 112 0.17 34.62 -34.62
CA GLY A 112 -1.16 35.05 -34.17
C GLY A 112 -2.14 33.90 -33.96
N THR A 113 -1.90 32.72 -34.58
CA THR A 113 -2.77 31.54 -34.47
C THR A 113 -1.98 30.32 -34.02
N ILE A 114 -2.42 29.72 -32.94
CA ILE A 114 -1.86 28.50 -32.39
C ILE A 114 -2.62 27.31 -32.99
N ASP A 115 -1.92 26.53 -33.81
CA ASP A 115 -2.43 25.29 -34.39
C ASP A 115 -1.95 24.06 -33.63
N ALA A 116 -2.47 22.90 -33.99
CA ALA A 116 -2.11 21.62 -33.36
C ALA A 116 -0.62 21.25 -33.50
N ALA A 117 0.00 21.61 -34.65
CA ALA A 117 1.40 21.31 -34.90
C ALA A 117 2.32 22.16 -34.01
N PHE A 118 2.00 23.45 -33.86
CA PHE A 118 2.71 24.35 -32.95
C PHE A 118 2.55 23.92 -31.51
N LEU A 119 1.32 23.59 -31.09
CA LEU A 119 1.04 23.10 -29.74
C LEU A 119 1.86 21.86 -29.40
N ARG A 120 1.83 20.82 -30.27
CA ARG A 120 2.60 19.59 -30.07
C ARG A 120 4.10 19.83 -30.00
N LYS A 121 4.62 20.82 -30.70
CA LYS A 121 6.04 21.19 -30.69
C LYS A 121 6.46 21.98 -29.46
N THR A 122 5.56 22.77 -28.91
CA THR A 122 5.85 23.66 -27.79
C THR A 122 5.50 23.05 -26.43
N THR A 123 4.59 22.09 -26.40
CA THR A 123 4.19 21.40 -25.18
C THR A 123 5.23 20.34 -24.81
N PRO A 124 5.93 20.46 -23.67
CA PRO A 124 6.92 19.48 -23.24
C PRO A 124 6.31 18.09 -23.09
N ALA A 125 7.10 17.04 -23.41
CA ALA A 125 6.69 15.65 -23.18
C ALA A 125 6.32 15.36 -21.71
N THR A 126 6.85 16.17 -20.78
CA THR A 126 6.53 16.13 -19.35
C THR A 126 5.09 16.55 -19.01
N LEU A 127 4.38 17.25 -19.89
CA LEU A 127 2.97 17.62 -19.70
C LEU A 127 1.99 16.50 -20.10
N ARG A 128 2.48 15.44 -20.75
CA ARG A 128 1.72 14.20 -20.94
C ARG A 128 1.66 13.35 -19.67
N ARG A 129 2.27 13.83 -18.59
CA ARG A 129 2.47 13.07 -17.36
C ARG A 129 1.31 13.20 -16.41
N PHE A 130 0.94 12.09 -15.92
CA PHE A 130 0.08 11.65 -14.85
C PHE A 130 -0.28 12.66 -13.76
N ASP A 131 -1.55 12.61 -13.38
CA ASP A 131 -2.06 13.17 -12.13
C ASP A 131 -1.48 12.39 -10.94
N LYS A 132 -0.61 13.04 -10.18
CA LYS A 132 -0.11 12.50 -8.91
C LYS A 132 -1.22 12.59 -7.87
N GLY A 133 -2.04 11.54 -7.75
CA GLY A 133 -3.02 11.40 -6.68
C GLY A 133 -4.48 11.41 -7.09
N GLY A 134 -4.80 11.44 -8.40
CA GLY A 134 -6.18 11.28 -8.88
C GLY A 134 -6.66 9.82 -8.93
N ASP A 135 -7.96 9.62 -9.13
CA ASP A 135 -8.60 8.30 -9.21
C ASP A 135 -7.89 7.35 -10.21
N ASN A 136 -7.40 7.90 -11.33
CA ASN A 136 -6.63 7.17 -12.34
C ASN A 136 -5.32 6.55 -11.80
N PHE A 137 -4.66 7.22 -10.85
CA PHE A 137 -3.45 6.70 -10.21
C PHE A 137 -3.76 5.51 -9.30
N TYR A 138 -4.83 5.61 -8.48
CA TYR A 138 -5.28 4.52 -7.63
C TYR A 138 -5.80 3.34 -8.44
N ASP A 139 -6.43 3.59 -9.57
CA ASP A 139 -6.89 2.55 -10.48
C ASP A 139 -5.73 1.80 -11.12
N GLN A 140 -4.67 2.49 -11.53
CA GLN A 140 -3.52 1.84 -12.16
C GLN A 140 -2.68 1.03 -11.17
N ILE A 141 -2.42 1.56 -9.95
CA ILE A 141 -1.74 0.75 -8.93
C ILE A 141 -2.61 -0.44 -8.49
N SER A 142 -3.92 -0.28 -8.47
CA SER A 142 -4.86 -1.37 -8.22
C SER A 142 -4.83 -2.40 -9.35
N ALA A 143 -4.74 -1.97 -10.60
CA ALA A 143 -4.61 -2.84 -11.76
C ALA A 143 -3.28 -3.60 -11.74
N LEU A 144 -2.16 -2.92 -11.45
CA LEU A 144 -0.85 -3.57 -11.25
C LEU A 144 -0.93 -4.65 -10.17
N HIS A 145 -1.48 -4.32 -9.02
CA HIS A 145 -1.62 -5.26 -7.90
C HIS A 145 -2.48 -6.48 -8.28
N LYS A 146 -3.62 -6.24 -8.93
CA LYS A 146 -4.52 -7.31 -9.40
C LYS A 146 -3.89 -8.17 -10.49
N SER A 147 -3.06 -7.60 -11.36
CA SER A 147 -2.31 -8.34 -12.39
C SER A 147 -1.29 -9.28 -11.75
N VAL A 148 -0.52 -8.79 -10.76
CA VAL A 148 0.41 -9.62 -9.98
C VAL A 148 -0.35 -10.74 -9.25
N ARG A 149 -1.45 -10.41 -8.56
CA ARG A 149 -2.30 -11.39 -7.86
C ARG A 149 -2.91 -12.41 -8.82
N GLY A 150 -3.33 -11.96 -10.00
CA GLY A 150 -3.91 -12.78 -11.05
C GLY A 150 -2.88 -13.59 -11.87
N SER A 151 -1.59 -13.47 -11.57
CA SER A 151 -0.50 -14.17 -12.28
C SER A 151 -0.41 -13.81 -13.76
N ASP A 152 -0.62 -12.54 -14.10
CA ASP A 152 -0.44 -12.00 -15.45
C ASP A 152 0.79 -11.07 -15.49
N PRO A 153 1.97 -11.58 -15.90
CA PRO A 153 3.21 -10.80 -15.93
C PRO A 153 3.19 -9.69 -16.99
N ASP A 154 2.52 -9.89 -18.12
CA ASP A 154 2.44 -8.90 -19.19
C ASP A 154 1.57 -7.71 -18.77
N ALA A 155 0.42 -7.98 -18.16
CA ALA A 155 -0.41 -6.93 -17.59
C ALA A 155 0.30 -6.20 -16.44
N ALA A 156 1.05 -6.91 -15.59
CA ALA A 156 1.84 -6.29 -14.53
C ALA A 156 2.91 -5.33 -15.10
N LEU A 157 3.66 -5.75 -16.11
CA LEU A 157 4.61 -4.88 -16.83
C LEU A 157 3.93 -3.69 -17.49
N TYR A 158 2.80 -3.91 -18.15
CA TYR A 158 2.05 -2.83 -18.80
C TYR A 158 1.65 -1.73 -17.80
N TRP A 159 1.03 -2.10 -16.69
CA TRP A 159 0.59 -1.13 -15.71
C TRP A 159 1.76 -0.45 -14.99
N LEU A 160 2.84 -1.17 -14.70
CA LEU A 160 4.07 -0.60 -14.17
C LEU A 160 4.63 0.47 -15.14
N MET A 161 4.78 0.15 -16.42
CA MET A 161 5.30 1.07 -17.42
C MET A 161 4.37 2.25 -17.65
N ARG A 162 3.04 2.05 -17.62
CA ARG A 162 2.06 3.15 -17.69
C ARG A 162 2.22 4.10 -16.52
N MET A 163 2.45 3.59 -15.31
CA MET A 163 2.69 4.41 -14.12
C MET A 163 4.00 5.19 -14.21
N LEU A 164 5.08 4.54 -14.67
CA LEU A 164 6.38 5.20 -14.86
C LEU A 164 6.31 6.28 -15.95
N ASP A 165 5.76 5.98 -17.11
CA ASP A 165 5.53 6.93 -18.22
C ASP A 165 4.67 8.11 -17.76
N GLY A 166 3.67 7.84 -16.94
CA GLY A 166 2.84 8.81 -16.28
C GLY A 166 3.55 9.70 -15.24
N GLY A 167 4.79 9.40 -14.86
CA GLY A 167 5.57 10.15 -13.87
C GLY A 167 5.24 9.82 -12.41
N CYS A 168 4.67 8.62 -12.16
CA CYS A 168 4.57 8.07 -10.83
C CYS A 168 5.96 8.02 -10.19
N ASP A 169 6.07 8.34 -8.90
CA ASP A 169 7.31 8.12 -8.16
C ASP A 169 7.62 6.62 -8.12
N PRO A 170 8.74 6.16 -8.72
CA PRO A 170 9.08 4.76 -8.73
C PRO A 170 9.26 4.14 -7.34
N ARG A 171 9.59 4.96 -6.34
CA ARG A 171 9.64 4.54 -4.93
C ARG A 171 8.27 4.11 -4.41
N TYR A 172 7.21 4.76 -4.89
CA TYR A 172 5.85 4.33 -4.56
C TYR A 172 5.55 2.95 -5.16
N ILE A 173 5.91 2.73 -6.43
CA ILE A 173 5.77 1.41 -7.08
C ILE A 173 6.57 0.36 -6.30
N ALA A 174 7.83 0.66 -5.94
CA ALA A 174 8.67 -0.24 -5.14
C ALA A 174 8.00 -0.65 -3.82
N ARG A 175 7.45 0.32 -3.05
CA ARG A 175 6.70 0.02 -1.82
C ARG A 175 5.48 -0.87 -2.07
N ARG A 176 4.80 -0.70 -3.21
CA ARG A 176 3.65 -1.55 -3.56
C ARG A 176 4.08 -2.96 -3.95
N LEU A 177 5.19 -3.13 -4.66
CA LEU A 177 5.77 -4.45 -4.95
C LEU A 177 6.18 -5.18 -3.66
N MET A 178 6.81 -4.50 -2.70
CA MET A 178 7.08 -5.07 -1.38
C MET A 178 5.78 -5.51 -0.68
N ARG A 179 4.72 -4.71 -0.74
CA ARG A 179 3.42 -5.08 -0.18
C ARG A 179 2.86 -6.35 -0.84
N MET A 180 2.88 -6.44 -2.17
CA MET A 180 2.41 -7.60 -2.93
C MET A 180 3.20 -8.86 -2.57
N SER A 181 4.53 -8.75 -2.33
CA SER A 181 5.36 -9.90 -1.97
C SER A 181 4.96 -10.56 -0.66
N VAL A 182 4.48 -9.79 0.31
CA VAL A 182 4.04 -10.32 1.62
C VAL A 182 2.55 -10.64 1.68
N GLU A 183 1.72 -9.89 0.94
CA GLU A 183 0.27 -10.04 0.93
C GLU A 183 -0.19 -11.19 0.04
N ASP A 184 0.32 -11.29 -1.20
CA ASP A 184 -0.18 -12.20 -2.22
C ASP A 184 0.70 -13.44 -2.43
N ILE A 185 1.99 -13.36 -2.12
CA ILE A 185 2.94 -14.47 -2.27
C ILE A 185 3.27 -15.11 -0.93
N GLY A 186 3.62 -14.31 0.05
CA GLY A 186 3.88 -14.77 1.41
C GLY A 186 4.85 -15.95 1.48
N LEU A 187 4.49 -16.97 2.25
CA LEU A 187 5.31 -18.16 2.44
C LEU A 187 5.22 -19.19 1.31
N ALA A 188 4.41 -18.95 0.28
CA ALA A 188 4.44 -19.81 -0.91
C ALA A 188 5.77 -19.67 -1.66
N ASP A 189 6.35 -18.46 -1.71
CA ASP A 189 7.73 -18.22 -2.13
C ASP A 189 8.39 -17.13 -1.27
N PRO A 190 9.11 -17.47 -0.21
CA PRO A 190 9.77 -16.51 0.69
C PRO A 190 10.77 -15.57 0.00
N ARG A 191 11.34 -15.96 -1.17
CA ARG A 191 12.27 -15.13 -1.94
C ARG A 191 11.59 -13.91 -2.57
N ALA A 192 10.27 -13.93 -2.70
CA ALA A 192 9.51 -12.81 -3.26
C ALA A 192 9.77 -11.50 -2.51
N MET A 193 9.91 -11.57 -1.18
CA MET A 193 10.25 -10.41 -0.36
C MET A 193 11.65 -9.89 -0.66
N ASP A 194 12.64 -10.78 -0.77
CA ASP A 194 14.03 -10.40 -1.09
C ASP A 194 14.12 -9.74 -2.48
N VAL A 195 13.44 -10.31 -3.46
CA VAL A 195 13.39 -9.75 -4.82
C VAL A 195 12.79 -8.34 -4.81
N ALA A 196 11.68 -8.13 -4.12
CA ALA A 196 11.03 -6.82 -4.06
C ALA A 196 11.88 -5.76 -3.32
N VAL A 197 12.54 -6.16 -2.23
CA VAL A 197 13.45 -5.28 -1.46
C VAL A 197 14.69 -4.95 -2.29
N ASN A 198 15.32 -5.93 -2.91
CA ASN A 198 16.52 -5.72 -3.74
C ASN A 198 16.22 -4.83 -4.96
N ALA A 199 15.05 -4.98 -5.58
CA ALA A 199 14.64 -4.13 -6.69
C ALA A 199 14.51 -2.65 -6.25
N ALA A 200 13.96 -2.40 -5.06
CA ALA A 200 13.90 -1.05 -4.50
C ALA A 200 15.29 -0.48 -4.21
N GLU A 201 16.20 -1.27 -3.64
CA GLU A 201 17.59 -0.87 -3.38
C GLU A 201 18.37 -0.57 -4.67
N ILE A 202 18.17 -1.37 -5.72
CA ILE A 202 18.77 -1.13 -7.02
C ILE A 202 18.25 0.18 -7.60
N TYR A 203 16.93 0.40 -7.53
CA TYR A 203 16.34 1.66 -7.98
C TYR A 203 16.90 2.87 -7.24
N GLU A 204 17.04 2.81 -5.91
CA GLU A 204 17.61 3.91 -5.12
C GLU A 204 19.04 4.25 -5.51
N ARG A 205 19.83 3.29 -5.99
CA ARG A 205 21.23 3.48 -6.37
C ARG A 205 21.40 3.95 -7.80
N LEU A 206 20.58 3.43 -8.73
CA LEU A 206 20.71 3.70 -10.16
C LEU A 206 19.79 4.83 -10.64
N GLY A 207 18.59 4.96 -10.05
CA GLY A 207 17.57 5.87 -10.56
C GLY A 207 16.98 5.43 -11.90
N SER A 208 16.09 6.28 -12.45
CA SER A 208 15.57 6.06 -13.81
C SER A 208 16.54 6.56 -14.87
N PRO A 209 16.68 5.89 -16.03
CA PRO A 209 15.88 4.73 -16.45
C PRO A 209 16.43 3.37 -16.02
N GLU A 210 17.69 3.28 -15.54
CA GLU A 210 18.36 2.00 -15.32
C GLU A 210 17.71 1.20 -14.18
N GLY A 211 17.32 1.87 -13.11
CA GLY A 211 16.66 1.26 -11.96
C GLY A 211 15.22 0.79 -12.23
N ASP A 212 14.57 1.32 -13.27
CA ASP A 212 13.21 0.94 -13.66
C ASP A 212 13.15 -0.54 -14.08
N LEU A 213 14.25 -1.06 -14.66
CA LEU A 213 14.37 -2.45 -15.07
C LEU A 213 14.25 -3.41 -13.88
N ALA A 214 14.86 -3.06 -12.75
CA ALA A 214 14.78 -3.88 -11.52
C ALA A 214 13.34 -3.95 -10.98
N LEU A 215 12.59 -2.84 -11.05
CA LEU A 215 11.17 -2.83 -10.66
C LEU A 215 10.33 -3.70 -11.61
N GLY A 216 10.64 -3.67 -12.93
CA GLY A 216 10.01 -4.53 -13.94
C GLY A 216 10.28 -6.01 -13.67
N GLU A 217 11.54 -6.38 -13.39
CA GLU A 217 11.93 -7.74 -13.03
C GLU A 217 11.18 -8.23 -11.78
N ALA A 218 11.09 -7.41 -10.73
CA ALA A 218 10.35 -7.74 -9.54
C ALA A 218 8.85 -7.94 -9.83
N ALA A 219 8.23 -7.09 -10.65
CA ALA A 219 6.81 -7.23 -11.01
C ALA A 219 6.54 -8.55 -11.73
N VAL A 220 7.38 -8.93 -12.68
CA VAL A 220 7.30 -10.22 -13.41
C VAL A 220 7.50 -11.38 -12.45
N TYR A 221 8.54 -11.32 -11.61
CA TYR A 221 8.80 -12.37 -10.62
C TYR A 221 7.59 -12.59 -9.71
N LEU A 222 7.05 -11.53 -9.14
CA LEU A 222 5.89 -11.58 -8.25
C LEU A 222 4.64 -12.10 -9.00
N ALA A 223 4.44 -11.73 -10.26
CA ALA A 223 3.34 -12.24 -11.06
C ALA A 223 3.47 -13.75 -11.33
N CYS A 224 4.69 -14.25 -11.55
CA CYS A 224 4.95 -15.67 -11.82
C CYS A 224 5.04 -16.53 -10.55
N ALA A 225 5.29 -15.95 -9.38
CA ALA A 225 5.43 -16.67 -8.12
C ALA A 225 4.14 -17.37 -7.69
N PRO A 226 4.20 -18.51 -6.98
CA PRO A 226 3.02 -19.13 -6.38
C PRO A 226 2.39 -18.18 -5.36
N LYS A 227 1.05 -18.16 -5.30
CA LYS A 227 0.28 -17.20 -4.49
C LYS A 227 -0.17 -17.78 -3.17
N SER A 228 -0.01 -17.03 -2.09
CA SER A 228 -0.60 -17.31 -0.79
C SER A 228 -0.86 -16.03 -0.01
N ASN A 229 -2.08 -15.86 0.46
CA ASN A 229 -2.47 -14.84 1.43
C ASN A 229 -2.73 -15.42 2.83
N ALA A 230 -2.25 -16.64 3.11
CA ALA A 230 -2.54 -17.36 4.34
C ALA A 230 -2.13 -16.58 5.61
N ILE A 231 -1.04 -15.82 5.55
CA ILE A 231 -0.59 -14.97 6.67
C ILE A 231 -1.52 -13.77 6.86
N GLU A 232 -1.93 -13.11 5.77
CA GLU A 232 -2.84 -11.97 5.85
C GLU A 232 -4.19 -12.38 6.44
N VAL A 233 -4.76 -13.50 5.98
CA VAL A 233 -6.01 -14.05 6.50
C VAL A 233 -5.85 -14.38 8.00
N ALA A 234 -4.79 -15.10 8.38
CA ALA A 234 -4.53 -15.47 9.75
C ALA A 234 -4.39 -14.25 10.69
N MET A 235 -3.68 -13.22 10.24
CA MET A 235 -3.51 -11.98 11.01
C MET A 235 -4.79 -11.20 11.16
N ASN A 236 -5.63 -11.11 10.13
CA ASN A 236 -6.90 -10.42 10.18
C ASN A 236 -7.87 -11.15 11.13
N GLU A 237 -8.03 -12.46 10.98
CA GLU A 237 -8.84 -13.29 11.89
C GLU A 237 -8.38 -13.18 13.35
N LEU A 238 -7.07 -13.24 13.59
CA LEU A 238 -6.50 -13.12 14.94
C LEU A 238 -6.70 -11.72 15.53
N LYS A 239 -6.57 -10.67 14.72
CA LYS A 239 -6.83 -9.30 15.13
C LYS A 239 -8.28 -9.08 15.57
N ASP A 240 -9.24 -9.62 14.80
CA ASP A 240 -10.66 -9.52 15.14
C ASP A 240 -11.00 -10.36 16.38
N PHE A 241 -10.40 -11.56 16.49
CA PHE A 241 -10.52 -12.39 17.68
C PHE A 241 -10.01 -11.66 18.93
N ILE A 242 -8.78 -11.10 18.91
CA ILE A 242 -8.18 -10.40 20.06
C ILE A 242 -9.02 -9.19 20.48
N ARG A 243 -9.65 -8.49 19.54
CA ARG A 243 -10.54 -7.35 19.86
C ARG A 243 -11.78 -7.79 20.67
N SER A 244 -12.26 -9.00 20.46
CA SER A 244 -13.46 -9.53 21.10
C SER A 244 -13.17 -10.38 22.35
N ASP A 245 -11.96 -10.96 22.46
CA ASP A 245 -11.62 -11.95 23.49
C ASP A 245 -11.16 -11.35 24.82
N GLY A 246 -10.67 -10.12 24.81
CA GLY A 246 -10.08 -9.50 25.99
C GLY A 246 -8.65 -9.99 26.30
N SER A 247 -8.16 -9.70 27.50
CA SER A 247 -6.79 -10.04 27.91
C SER A 247 -6.74 -11.40 28.59
N ARG A 248 -5.87 -12.31 28.12
CA ARG A 248 -5.61 -13.61 28.73
C ARG A 248 -4.22 -13.65 29.37
N PRO A 249 -4.04 -14.28 30.53
CA PRO A 249 -2.72 -14.41 31.15
C PRO A 249 -1.84 -15.34 30.32
N VAL A 250 -0.54 -15.05 30.30
CA VAL A 250 0.47 -15.96 29.73
C VAL A 250 0.56 -17.22 30.59
N PRO A 251 0.53 -18.43 30.04
CA PRO A 251 0.69 -19.68 30.79
C PRO A 251 1.95 -19.67 31.68
N MET A 252 1.85 -20.19 32.92
CA MET A 252 2.92 -20.12 33.91
C MET A 252 4.25 -20.71 33.43
N HIS A 253 4.22 -21.81 32.71
CA HIS A 253 5.41 -22.46 32.16
C HIS A 253 6.15 -21.66 31.10
N LEU A 254 5.47 -20.71 30.42
CA LEU A 254 6.05 -19.83 29.40
C LEU A 254 6.64 -18.56 29.99
N ARG A 255 6.38 -18.28 31.29
CA ARG A 255 6.88 -17.08 31.94
C ARG A 255 8.33 -17.27 32.36
N ASN A 256 9.17 -16.26 32.13
CA ASN A 256 10.54 -16.27 32.61
C ASN A 256 10.59 -16.16 34.14
N ALA A 257 11.54 -16.87 34.78
CA ALA A 257 11.74 -16.88 36.23
C ALA A 257 13.16 -16.41 36.58
N PRO A 258 13.56 -15.14 36.36
CA PRO A 258 14.90 -14.63 36.62
C PRO A 258 15.21 -14.50 38.14
N THR A 259 14.20 -14.38 38.98
CA THR A 259 14.37 -14.24 40.43
C THR A 259 13.89 -15.47 41.18
N LYS A 260 14.41 -15.65 42.42
CA LYS A 260 14.00 -16.74 43.30
C LYS A 260 12.48 -16.65 43.59
N LEU A 261 11.97 -15.46 43.87
CA LEU A 261 10.54 -15.24 44.13
C LEU A 261 9.68 -15.73 42.97
N MET A 262 10.08 -15.44 41.72
CA MET A 262 9.33 -15.91 40.53
C MET A 262 9.33 -17.42 40.42
N LYS A 263 10.45 -18.09 40.76
CA LYS A 263 10.52 -19.55 40.81
C LYS A 263 9.60 -20.11 41.89
N ASP A 264 9.61 -19.50 43.09
CA ASP A 264 8.78 -19.91 44.22
C ASP A 264 7.27 -19.68 43.89
N LEU A 265 6.94 -18.76 42.99
CA LEU A 265 5.59 -18.53 42.44
C LEU A 265 5.22 -19.47 41.26
N GLY A 266 6.07 -20.46 40.95
CA GLY A 266 5.79 -21.46 39.91
C GLY A 266 6.08 -21.00 38.47
N TYR A 267 6.77 -19.87 38.27
CA TYR A 267 7.13 -19.40 36.91
C TYR A 267 8.14 -20.37 36.30
N LYS A 268 7.95 -20.70 35.01
CA LYS A 268 8.76 -21.67 34.23
C LYS A 268 8.63 -23.12 34.73
N GLU A 269 7.73 -23.40 35.68
CA GLU A 269 7.54 -24.76 36.18
C GLU A 269 7.05 -25.70 35.07
N GLY A 270 7.78 -26.83 34.93
CA GLY A 270 7.48 -27.83 33.90
C GLY A 270 7.73 -27.36 32.46
N TYR A 271 8.47 -26.27 32.24
CA TYR A 271 8.87 -25.88 30.89
C TYR A 271 9.79 -26.90 30.26
N ARG A 272 9.46 -27.40 29.08
CA ARG A 272 10.26 -28.33 28.29
C ARG A 272 11.02 -27.57 27.22
N TYR A 273 12.35 -27.60 27.25
CA TYR A 273 13.17 -26.94 26.25
C TYR A 273 13.20 -27.77 24.97
N ALA A 274 12.63 -27.27 23.89
CA ALA A 274 12.43 -28.04 22.67
C ALA A 274 13.72 -28.60 22.05
N HIS A 275 14.88 -27.93 22.22
CA HIS A 275 16.16 -28.42 21.72
C HIS A 275 16.69 -29.65 22.44
N ASP A 276 16.22 -29.92 23.66
CA ASP A 276 16.58 -31.13 24.43
C ASP A 276 15.67 -32.33 24.08
N GLU A 277 14.62 -32.09 23.29
CA GLU A 277 13.63 -33.10 22.91
C GLU A 277 13.96 -33.73 21.55
N PRO A 278 13.49 -34.96 21.27
CA PRO A 278 13.70 -35.63 20.00
C PRO A 278 13.15 -34.75 18.81
N GLY A 279 14.00 -34.54 17.81
CA GLY A 279 13.67 -33.69 16.67
C GLY A 279 13.51 -32.22 17.02
N ALA A 280 14.03 -31.76 18.16
CA ALA A 280 13.86 -30.40 18.67
C ALA A 280 12.38 -29.98 18.77
N PHE A 281 11.51 -30.92 19.16
CA PHE A 281 10.08 -30.70 19.27
C PHE A 281 9.51 -31.28 20.57
N ALA A 282 8.99 -30.42 21.44
CA ALA A 282 8.36 -30.82 22.70
C ALA A 282 6.95 -31.31 22.47
N ALA A 283 6.79 -32.56 22.01
CA ALA A 283 5.50 -33.13 21.68
C ALA A 283 4.53 -33.10 22.88
N GLY A 284 3.30 -32.66 22.64
CA GLY A 284 2.24 -32.52 23.63
C GLY A 284 2.32 -31.22 24.46
N GLU A 285 3.22 -30.28 24.14
CA GLU A 285 3.29 -28.97 24.81
C GLU A 285 2.20 -28.03 24.27
N ILE A 286 1.72 -27.12 25.11
CA ILE A 286 0.68 -26.13 24.78
C ILE A 286 1.25 -24.74 24.98
N TYR A 287 1.21 -23.92 23.94
CA TYR A 287 1.77 -22.57 23.94
C TYR A 287 0.69 -21.47 23.94
N LEU A 288 -0.56 -21.81 23.66
CA LEU A 288 -1.67 -20.88 23.73
C LEU A 288 -2.21 -20.75 25.16
N PRO A 289 -2.82 -19.61 25.51
CA PRO A 289 -3.52 -19.45 26.79
C PRO A 289 -4.64 -20.48 26.98
N GLU A 290 -5.00 -20.69 28.24
CA GLU A 290 -6.12 -21.57 28.62
C GLU A 290 -7.40 -21.20 27.86
N GLY A 291 -8.10 -22.23 27.38
CA GLY A 291 -9.32 -22.12 26.58
C GLY A 291 -9.08 -21.86 25.08
N LEU A 292 -7.80 -21.73 24.65
CA LEU A 292 -7.44 -21.62 23.23
C LEU A 292 -6.66 -22.82 22.69
N GLU A 293 -6.57 -23.89 23.49
CA GLU A 293 -5.79 -25.07 23.14
C GLU A 293 -6.32 -25.72 21.84
N GLY A 294 -5.41 -25.90 20.90
CA GLY A 294 -5.73 -26.48 19.60
C GLY A 294 -6.38 -25.54 18.60
N ARG A 295 -6.59 -24.27 18.95
CA ARG A 295 -7.04 -23.25 17.99
C ARG A 295 -5.92 -22.98 16.99
N ARG A 296 -6.31 -22.74 15.73
CA ARG A 296 -5.38 -22.47 14.65
C ARG A 296 -5.93 -21.29 13.85
N TRP A 297 -5.04 -20.41 13.44
CA TRP A 297 -5.31 -19.28 12.55
C TRP A 297 -4.52 -19.42 11.25
N TYR A 298 -3.26 -19.89 11.33
CA TYR A 298 -2.45 -20.10 10.15
C TYR A 298 -2.80 -21.44 9.48
N HIS A 299 -3.28 -21.35 8.27
CA HIS A 299 -3.64 -22.47 7.41
C HIS A 299 -2.82 -22.40 6.12
N PRO A 300 -1.65 -23.09 6.06
CA PRO A 300 -0.81 -23.06 4.88
C PRO A 300 -1.53 -23.61 3.66
N THR A 301 -1.27 -23.02 2.49
CA THR A 301 -1.78 -23.50 1.22
C THR A 301 -1.00 -24.72 0.74
N ASP A 302 -1.47 -25.34 -0.34
CA ASP A 302 -0.78 -26.44 -1.05
C ASP A 302 0.20 -25.93 -2.12
N ARG A 303 0.49 -24.63 -2.14
CA ARG A 303 1.28 -23.96 -3.18
C ARG A 303 2.69 -23.64 -2.71
N GLY A 304 3.65 -23.80 -3.61
CA GLY A 304 5.06 -23.46 -3.37
C GLY A 304 5.64 -24.12 -2.12
N THR A 305 6.36 -23.35 -1.30
CA THR A 305 6.98 -23.85 -0.07
C THR A 305 5.95 -24.13 1.03
N GLU A 306 4.76 -23.58 0.99
CA GLU A 306 3.71 -23.84 1.98
C GLU A 306 3.21 -25.27 1.95
N ALA A 307 3.27 -25.97 0.82
CA ALA A 307 2.98 -27.40 0.76
C ALA A 307 3.86 -28.20 1.73
N ARG A 308 5.15 -27.90 1.79
CA ARG A 308 6.11 -28.54 2.73
C ARG A 308 5.84 -28.13 4.18
N ILE A 309 5.47 -26.86 4.39
CA ILE A 309 5.07 -26.37 5.72
C ILE A 309 3.82 -27.11 6.20
N ALA A 310 2.83 -27.29 5.35
CA ALA A 310 1.60 -28.02 5.65
C ALA A 310 1.88 -29.50 6.05
N GLU A 311 2.75 -30.17 5.29
CA GLU A 311 3.18 -31.54 5.61
C GLU A 311 3.89 -31.62 6.96
N LYS A 312 4.87 -30.74 7.21
CA LYS A 312 5.56 -30.65 8.50
C LYS A 312 4.57 -30.43 9.65
N LEU A 313 3.65 -29.47 9.52
CA LEU A 313 2.68 -29.17 10.57
C LEU A 313 1.71 -30.33 10.84
N ARG A 314 1.37 -31.12 9.83
CA ARG A 314 0.58 -32.36 10.00
C ARG A 314 1.35 -33.37 10.83
N GLY A 315 2.62 -33.66 10.49
CA GLY A 315 3.45 -34.58 11.26
C GLY A 315 3.64 -34.15 12.71
N LEU A 316 3.86 -32.84 12.96
CA LEU A 316 3.96 -32.31 14.33
C LEU A 316 2.62 -32.45 15.10
N ALA A 317 1.49 -32.30 14.43
CA ALA A 317 0.17 -32.48 15.04
C ALA A 317 -0.06 -33.96 15.44
N GLU A 318 0.39 -34.91 14.63
CA GLU A 318 0.33 -36.35 14.93
C GLU A 318 1.18 -36.70 16.15
N LEU A 319 2.41 -36.14 16.25
CA LEU A 319 3.28 -36.31 17.42
C LEU A 319 2.64 -35.75 18.69
N ASN A 320 2.01 -34.58 18.61
CA ASN A 320 1.27 -34.02 19.74
C ASN A 320 0.13 -34.93 20.19
N GLN A 321 -0.67 -35.43 19.24
CA GLN A 321 -1.76 -36.36 19.56
C GLN A 321 -1.27 -37.66 20.20
N ALA A 322 -0.17 -38.21 19.70
CA ALA A 322 0.45 -39.41 20.27
C ALA A 322 0.94 -39.16 21.69
N ALA A 323 1.58 -38.01 21.94
CA ALA A 323 2.05 -37.65 23.28
C ALA A 323 0.89 -37.49 24.28
N TRP A 324 -0.20 -36.84 23.88
CA TRP A 324 -1.41 -36.68 24.72
C TRP A 324 -2.08 -38.02 25.02
N LYS A 325 -2.20 -38.92 24.01
CA LYS A 325 -2.74 -40.28 24.21
C LYS A 325 -1.86 -41.09 25.18
N ALA A 326 -0.55 -40.91 25.14
CA ALA A 326 0.38 -41.58 26.02
C ALA A 326 0.50 -40.96 27.44
N GLY A 327 -0.32 -39.94 27.74
CA GLY A 327 -0.27 -39.21 29.01
C GLY A 327 0.99 -38.35 29.17
N LYS A 328 1.75 -38.14 28.09
CA LYS A 328 2.91 -37.27 28.03
C LYS A 328 2.50 -35.89 27.53
N GLY A 329 2.94 -34.83 28.20
CA GLY A 329 2.61 -33.47 27.86
C GLY A 329 1.46 -32.89 28.70
N ARG A 330 1.08 -31.62 28.41
CA ARG A 330 0.04 -30.91 29.17
C ARG A 330 -1.33 -31.35 28.72
N ARG A 331 -2.21 -31.68 29.65
CA ARG A 331 -3.62 -32.00 29.32
C ARG A 331 -4.41 -30.70 29.11
N ARG A 332 -5.37 -30.71 28.17
CA ARG A 332 -6.35 -29.66 28.03
C ARG A 332 -7.11 -29.47 29.36
N GLY A 333 -7.11 -28.27 29.92
CA GLY A 333 -7.87 -27.95 31.13
C GLY A 333 -7.20 -28.33 32.47
N GLN A 334 -5.89 -28.45 32.53
CA GLN A 334 -5.11 -28.53 33.78
C GLN A 334 -4.10 -27.37 33.83
N GLY A 335 -4.56 -26.20 34.23
CA GLY A 335 -3.78 -25.02 34.60
C GLY A 335 -4.34 -24.41 35.83
#